data_6f6925101461660dd8e4498302500a69
#
_entry.id   6f6925101461660dd8e4498302500a69
#
_cell.length_a   1.000
_cell.length_b   1.000
_cell.length_c   1.000
_cell.angle_alpha   90.00
_cell.angle_beta   90.00
_cell.angle_gamma   90.00
#
_symmetry.space_group_name_H-M   'P 1'
#
loop_
_entity.id
_entity.type
_entity.pdbx_description
1 polymer ?
#
loop_
_entity_poly.entity_id
_entity_poly.type
_entity_poly.pdbx_seq_one_letter_code
_entity_poly.pdbx_strand_id
1 'polypeptide(L)'
;MDTKSVILVGAGMDVGKRRQGCRMGPDAYRVAGIAEALSDLGHTVTDFGDTRPDTVDMPQHDHLFALPECVGWTRALIRVAQQAAQQGLPIFMGGDHALSMGTVSGMAAHAQQIGRPLFVLWLDAHSDFHTPNSTGSGNLHGTPVAYFTGQPGFDAFPALDAPIPTDRVGMIGLRSVDPAERAALEKDRAMLADMRSIDEHGIKAPLMAFLERVRAANGILHVSLDVDFLDPAIAPAVGTTVPGGATEREAHLAMELLHESGLVCSLDLVELNPFLDERGRTAKLMVDLAASLLGRRIFDRITRSF
;
A
#
# COMPACT_ATOMS: atom_id res chain seq x y z
N MET A 1 15.36 -17.68 -11.26
CA MET A 1 14.65 -16.67 -10.42
C MET A 1 15.16 -16.84 -9.02
N ASP A 2 15.46 -15.73 -8.33
CA ASP A 2 15.82 -15.81 -6.91
C ASP A 2 14.57 -16.14 -6.10
N THR A 3 14.58 -17.30 -5.45
CA THR A 3 13.50 -17.73 -4.55
C THR A 3 13.50 -16.89 -3.30
N LYS A 4 12.35 -16.39 -2.88
CA LYS A 4 12.18 -15.59 -1.66
C LYS A 4 11.32 -16.31 -0.65
N SER A 5 11.55 -16.04 0.63
CA SER A 5 10.56 -16.28 1.68
C SER A 5 9.54 -15.14 1.64
N VAL A 6 8.28 -15.45 1.43
CA VAL A 6 7.17 -14.49 1.38
C VAL A 6 6.25 -14.74 2.56
N ILE A 7 5.94 -13.68 3.29
CA ILE A 7 5.10 -13.74 4.48
C ILE A 7 3.77 -13.03 4.19
N LEU A 8 2.68 -13.77 4.12
CA LEU A 8 1.35 -13.21 3.99
C LEU A 8 0.82 -12.80 5.36
N VAL A 9 0.32 -11.59 5.47
CA VAL A 9 -0.25 -11.04 6.70
C VAL A 9 -1.63 -10.47 6.39
N GLY A 10 -2.67 -11.02 6.99
CA GLY A 10 -4.01 -10.45 6.89
C GLY A 10 -4.15 -9.23 7.79
N ALA A 11 -4.60 -8.11 7.23
CA ALA A 11 -4.82 -6.84 7.92
C ALA A 11 -6.20 -6.28 7.56
N GLY A 12 -7.27 -6.99 7.97
CA GLY A 12 -8.66 -6.64 7.66
C GLY A 12 -9.15 -5.40 8.42
N MET A 13 -8.37 -4.31 8.39
CA MET A 13 -8.75 -3.02 8.93
C MET A 13 -9.87 -2.41 8.09
N ASP A 14 -10.94 -1.95 8.73
CA ASP A 14 -12.11 -1.37 8.06
C ASP A 14 -12.72 -0.27 8.93
N VAL A 15 -11.87 0.49 9.58
CA VAL A 15 -12.21 1.54 10.55
C VAL A 15 -11.59 2.90 10.19
N GLY A 16 -10.76 2.96 9.17
CA GLY A 16 -10.20 4.22 8.66
C GLY A 16 -11.20 5.07 7.90
N LYS A 17 -12.34 4.52 7.51
CA LYS A 17 -13.41 5.20 6.78
C LYS A 17 -14.80 4.70 7.18
N ARG A 18 -15.82 5.55 6.95
CA ARG A 18 -17.22 5.22 7.28
C ARG A 18 -17.83 4.15 6.35
N ARG A 19 -17.39 4.06 5.10
CA ARG A 19 -17.85 3.05 4.14
C ARG A 19 -17.09 1.75 4.36
N GLN A 20 -17.76 0.77 4.92
CA GLN A 20 -17.18 -0.54 5.25
C GLN A 20 -17.21 -1.51 4.05
N GLY A 21 -16.44 -2.60 4.16
CA GLY A 21 -16.37 -3.72 3.22
C GLY A 21 -14.94 -4.22 2.97
N CYS A 22 -13.92 -3.40 3.25
CA CYS A 22 -12.52 -3.79 3.06
C CYS A 22 -12.03 -4.84 4.07
N ARG A 23 -12.77 -5.04 5.17
CA ARG A 23 -12.47 -6.08 6.17
C ARG A 23 -12.33 -7.48 5.58
N MET A 24 -13.02 -7.75 4.47
CA MET A 24 -12.96 -9.05 3.80
C MET A 24 -11.84 -9.15 2.75
N GLY A 25 -11.03 -8.12 2.58
CA GLY A 25 -9.92 -8.10 1.64
C GLY A 25 -8.94 -9.27 1.81
N PRO A 26 -8.44 -9.56 3.03
CA PRO A 26 -7.52 -10.68 3.24
C PRO A 26 -8.06 -12.02 2.77
N ASP A 27 -9.30 -12.35 3.11
CA ASP A 27 -9.94 -13.59 2.67
C ASP A 27 -10.18 -13.60 1.15
N ALA A 28 -10.53 -12.46 0.56
CA ALA A 28 -10.70 -12.36 -0.89
C ALA A 28 -9.39 -12.65 -1.63
N TYR A 29 -8.25 -12.16 -1.15
CA TYR A 29 -6.93 -12.45 -1.73
C TYR A 29 -6.55 -13.92 -1.57
N ARG A 30 -6.84 -14.55 -0.41
CA ARG A 30 -6.63 -16.00 -0.20
C ARG A 30 -7.48 -16.82 -1.16
N VAL A 31 -8.78 -16.50 -1.29
CA VAL A 31 -9.68 -17.17 -2.23
C VAL A 31 -9.28 -16.94 -3.69
N ALA A 32 -8.72 -15.78 -4.01
CA ALA A 32 -8.16 -15.48 -5.33
C ALA A 32 -6.85 -16.23 -5.62
N GLY A 33 -6.29 -16.97 -4.65
CA GLY A 33 -5.15 -17.87 -4.83
C GLY A 33 -3.79 -17.19 -4.73
N ILE A 34 -3.63 -16.19 -3.85
CA ILE A 34 -2.34 -15.48 -3.71
C ILE A 34 -1.20 -16.41 -3.29
N ALA A 35 -1.43 -17.34 -2.37
CA ALA A 35 -0.41 -18.26 -1.89
C ALA A 35 0.04 -19.21 -2.99
N GLU A 36 -0.90 -19.78 -3.74
CA GLU A 36 -0.65 -20.66 -4.87
C GLU A 36 0.11 -19.93 -6.00
N ALA A 37 -0.35 -18.70 -6.33
CA ALA A 37 0.25 -17.89 -7.39
C ALA A 37 1.73 -17.59 -7.14
N LEU A 38 2.11 -17.39 -5.87
CA LEU A 38 3.48 -17.12 -5.45
C LEU A 38 4.31 -18.40 -5.31
N SER A 39 3.70 -19.48 -4.82
CA SER A 39 4.34 -20.81 -4.74
C SER A 39 4.66 -21.38 -6.11
N ASP A 40 3.81 -21.16 -7.11
CA ASP A 40 4.03 -21.57 -8.51
C ASP A 40 5.25 -20.88 -9.14
N LEU A 41 5.66 -19.72 -8.60
CA LEU A 41 6.89 -19.02 -8.99
C LEU A 41 8.14 -19.54 -8.26
N GLY A 42 7.98 -20.52 -7.38
CA GLY A 42 9.06 -21.12 -6.60
C GLY A 42 9.36 -20.43 -5.26
N HIS A 43 8.54 -19.48 -4.84
CA HIS A 43 8.72 -18.84 -3.54
C HIS A 43 8.23 -19.74 -2.40
N THR A 44 8.85 -19.62 -1.23
CA THR A 44 8.33 -20.23 0.00
C THR A 44 7.32 -19.27 0.62
N VAL A 45 6.06 -19.67 0.71
CA VAL A 45 4.98 -18.81 1.22
C VAL A 45 4.55 -19.28 2.61
N THR A 46 4.52 -18.36 3.57
CA THR A 46 4.00 -18.59 4.92
C THR A 46 2.88 -17.60 5.20
N ASP A 47 1.70 -18.06 5.56
CA ASP A 47 0.57 -17.21 5.97
C ASP A 47 0.56 -17.10 7.50
N PHE A 48 0.73 -15.87 8.02
CA PHE A 48 0.66 -15.56 9.45
C PHE A 48 -0.78 -15.47 9.97
N GLY A 49 -1.77 -15.58 9.07
CA GLY A 49 -3.18 -15.34 9.41
C GLY A 49 -3.50 -13.86 9.57
N ASP A 50 -4.61 -13.59 10.25
CA ASP A 50 -5.13 -12.24 10.41
C ASP A 50 -4.63 -11.57 11.68
N THR A 51 -4.12 -10.36 11.51
CA THR A 51 -3.80 -9.46 12.62
C THR A 51 -5.09 -9.02 13.32
N ARG A 52 -5.01 -8.88 14.64
CA ARG A 52 -6.07 -8.30 15.46
C ARG A 52 -5.59 -6.98 16.07
N PRO A 53 -6.45 -5.95 16.10
CA PRO A 53 -6.09 -4.69 16.73
C PRO A 53 -5.92 -4.83 18.24
N ASP A 54 -5.08 -3.96 18.82
CA ASP A 54 -5.01 -3.79 20.26
C ASP A 54 -6.26 -3.08 20.77
N THR A 55 -6.67 -3.40 21.99
CA THR A 55 -7.66 -2.59 22.69
C THR A 55 -7.01 -1.31 23.22
N VAL A 56 -7.62 -0.17 22.92
CA VAL A 56 -7.13 1.15 23.36
C VAL A 56 -8.20 1.81 24.21
N ASP A 57 -7.84 2.12 25.45
CA ASP A 57 -8.71 2.83 26.38
C ASP A 57 -8.56 4.36 26.18
N MET A 58 -9.34 4.89 25.25
CA MET A 58 -9.47 6.32 24.99
C MET A 58 -10.88 6.64 24.49
N PRO A 59 -11.40 7.85 24.71
CA PRO A 59 -12.69 8.26 24.21
C PRO A 59 -12.69 8.35 22.67
N GLN A 60 -13.86 8.16 22.07
CA GLN A 60 -14.08 8.48 20.66
C GLN A 60 -13.89 9.97 20.43
N HIS A 61 -13.40 10.32 19.26
CA HIS A 61 -13.20 11.72 18.85
C HIS A 61 -14.44 12.24 18.11
N ASP A 62 -14.84 13.49 18.38
CA ASP A 62 -16.05 14.07 17.81
C ASP A 62 -16.03 14.13 16.26
N HIS A 63 -14.88 14.37 15.67
CA HIS A 63 -14.70 14.51 14.24
C HIS A 63 -14.06 13.27 13.59
N LEU A 64 -12.98 12.74 14.16
CA LEU A 64 -12.24 11.61 13.59
C LEU A 64 -13.00 10.31 13.82
N PHE A 65 -13.26 9.59 12.73
CA PHE A 65 -14.00 8.33 12.79
C PHE A 65 -13.15 7.21 13.38
N ALA A 66 -13.69 6.50 14.38
CA ALA A 66 -13.11 5.31 15.01
C ALA A 66 -11.63 5.48 15.39
N LEU A 67 -11.27 6.63 15.95
CA LEU A 67 -9.87 6.94 16.32
C LEU A 67 -9.23 5.89 17.24
N PRO A 68 -9.88 5.42 18.35
CA PRO A 68 -9.29 4.40 19.21
C PRO A 68 -8.97 3.09 18.48
N GLU A 69 -9.88 2.66 17.61
CA GLU A 69 -9.74 1.45 16.81
C GLU A 69 -8.60 1.59 15.80
N CYS A 70 -8.49 2.74 15.13
CA CYS A 70 -7.37 3.04 14.21
C CYS A 70 -6.03 3.02 14.96
N VAL A 71 -5.95 3.61 16.16
CA VAL A 71 -4.75 3.55 17.00
C VAL A 71 -4.40 2.11 17.39
N GLY A 72 -5.41 1.31 17.75
CA GLY A 72 -5.24 -0.11 18.08
C GLY A 72 -4.67 -0.92 16.91
N TRP A 73 -5.20 -0.71 15.71
CA TRP A 73 -4.69 -1.33 14.49
C TRP A 73 -3.26 -0.90 14.18
N THR A 74 -2.97 0.40 14.25
CA THR A 74 -1.62 0.94 14.00
C THR A 74 -0.59 0.28 14.93
N ARG A 75 -0.88 0.17 16.24
CA ARG A 75 0.01 -0.50 17.21
C ARG A 75 0.26 -1.95 16.86
N ALA A 76 -0.79 -2.71 16.54
CA ALA A 76 -0.67 -4.12 16.21
C ALA A 76 0.13 -4.32 14.92
N LEU A 77 -0.16 -3.53 13.89
CA LEU A 77 0.50 -3.65 12.58
C LEU A 77 1.97 -3.26 12.59
N ILE A 78 2.39 -2.26 13.40
CA ILE A 78 3.81 -1.95 13.60
C ILE A 78 4.57 -3.22 14.07
N ARG A 79 4.04 -3.93 15.07
CA ARG A 79 4.70 -5.13 15.61
C ARG A 79 4.73 -6.27 14.62
N VAL A 80 3.60 -6.54 13.96
CA VAL A 80 3.49 -7.64 12.99
C VAL A 80 4.37 -7.39 11.77
N ALA A 81 4.45 -6.14 11.29
CA ALA A 81 5.31 -5.78 10.16
C ALA A 81 6.80 -6.02 10.48
N GLN A 82 7.26 -5.64 11.68
CA GLN A 82 8.63 -5.94 12.13
C GLN A 82 8.90 -7.44 12.21
N GLN A 83 7.96 -8.22 12.76
CA GLN A 83 8.11 -9.68 12.88
C GLN A 83 8.15 -10.37 11.50
N ALA A 84 7.28 -9.96 10.59
CA ALA A 84 7.22 -10.52 9.24
C ALA A 84 8.49 -10.17 8.44
N ALA A 85 8.96 -8.93 8.54
CA ALA A 85 10.18 -8.48 7.86
C ALA A 85 11.47 -9.22 8.29
N GLN A 86 11.49 -9.75 9.52
CA GLN A 86 12.59 -10.58 9.99
C GLN A 86 12.61 -11.99 9.38
N GLN A 87 11.49 -12.45 8.82
CA GLN A 87 11.32 -13.80 8.29
C GLN A 87 11.31 -13.86 6.76
N GLY A 88 11.05 -12.74 6.10
CA GLY A 88 11.00 -12.67 4.65
C GLY A 88 10.45 -11.35 4.12
N LEU A 89 9.91 -11.37 2.91
CA LEU A 89 9.23 -10.25 2.29
C LEU A 89 7.75 -10.27 2.70
N PRO A 90 7.26 -9.33 3.54
CA PRO A 90 5.86 -9.30 3.90
C PRO A 90 4.99 -8.73 2.78
N ILE A 91 3.83 -9.38 2.59
CA ILE A 91 2.69 -8.87 1.82
C ILE A 91 1.54 -8.70 2.80
N PHE A 92 1.15 -7.45 3.03
CA PHE A 92 0.03 -7.11 3.88
C PHE A 92 -1.25 -7.09 3.03
N MET A 93 -2.08 -8.08 3.23
CA MET A 93 -3.38 -8.20 2.57
C MET A 93 -4.39 -7.36 3.34
N GLY A 94 -4.68 -6.17 2.81
CA GLY A 94 -5.43 -5.15 3.51
C GLY A 94 -6.93 -5.25 3.35
N GLY A 95 -7.46 -4.50 4.13
CA GLY A 95 -8.32 -3.52 4.60
C GLY A 95 -8.22 -2.15 3.91
N ASP A 96 -8.76 -1.14 4.62
CA ASP A 96 -8.63 0.25 4.17
C ASP A 96 -7.18 0.78 4.30
N HIS A 97 -6.86 1.85 3.59
CA HIS A 97 -5.48 2.35 3.48
C HIS A 97 -4.88 2.86 4.80
N ALA A 98 -5.70 3.09 5.86
CA ALA A 98 -5.16 3.46 7.19
C ALA A 98 -4.22 2.39 7.77
N LEU A 99 -4.30 1.13 7.31
CA LEU A 99 -3.38 0.07 7.73
C LEU A 99 -1.92 0.43 7.50
N SER A 100 -1.62 1.22 6.45
CA SER A 100 -0.27 1.64 6.08
C SER A 100 0.38 2.56 7.13
N MET A 101 -0.41 3.17 8.03
CA MET A 101 0.16 3.83 9.22
C MET A 101 1.01 2.85 10.05
N GLY A 102 0.54 1.62 10.19
CA GLY A 102 1.24 0.58 10.96
C GLY A 102 2.27 -0.19 10.16
N THR A 103 1.92 -0.66 8.95
CA THR A 103 2.81 -1.49 8.12
C THR A 103 4.07 -0.73 7.71
N VAL A 104 3.91 0.48 7.18
CA VAL A 104 5.04 1.34 6.77
C VAL A 104 5.92 1.72 7.98
N SER A 105 5.31 2.09 9.12
CA SER A 105 6.08 2.42 10.32
C SER A 105 6.86 1.22 10.87
N GLY A 106 6.26 0.03 10.85
CA GLY A 106 6.94 -1.20 11.23
C GLY A 106 8.09 -1.56 10.29
N MET A 107 7.91 -1.39 8.98
CA MET A 107 8.96 -1.55 7.98
C MET A 107 10.07 -0.50 8.12
N ALA A 108 9.73 0.75 8.49
CA ALA A 108 10.72 1.80 8.76
C ALA A 108 11.61 1.45 9.97
N ALA A 109 11.01 0.95 11.03
CA ALA A 109 11.76 0.48 12.20
C ALA A 109 12.68 -0.72 11.84
N HIS A 110 12.21 -1.69 11.03
CA HIS A 110 13.04 -2.77 10.52
C HIS A 110 14.21 -2.24 9.65
N ALA A 111 13.92 -1.31 8.74
CA ALA A 111 14.94 -0.69 7.87
C ALA A 111 16.03 0.01 8.69
N GLN A 112 15.67 0.70 9.77
CA GLN A 112 16.60 1.30 10.71
C GLN A 112 17.48 0.26 11.37
N GLN A 113 16.90 -0.88 11.81
CA GLN A 113 17.67 -1.99 12.42
C GLN A 113 18.73 -2.57 11.48
N ILE A 114 18.44 -2.69 10.20
CA ILE A 114 19.39 -3.20 9.19
C ILE A 114 20.29 -2.11 8.59
N GLY A 115 20.17 -0.85 9.06
CA GLY A 115 21.01 0.27 8.63
C GLY A 115 20.79 0.72 7.18
N ARG A 116 19.57 0.51 6.62
CA ARG A 116 19.22 0.92 5.26
C ARG A 116 18.01 1.84 5.28
N PRO A 117 18.01 2.96 4.53
CA PRO A 117 16.85 3.84 4.47
C PRO A 117 15.66 3.18 3.78
N LEU A 118 14.47 3.30 4.39
CA LEU A 118 13.22 2.90 3.73
C LEU A 118 12.74 4.02 2.81
N PHE A 119 12.36 3.61 1.60
CA PHE A 119 11.61 4.42 0.64
C PHE A 119 10.20 3.83 0.51
N VAL A 120 9.22 4.66 0.18
CA VAL A 120 7.82 4.26 -0.02
C VAL A 120 7.37 4.67 -1.42
N LEU A 121 6.89 3.72 -2.18
CA LEU A 121 6.17 3.96 -3.43
C LEU A 121 4.68 3.81 -3.18
N TRP A 122 3.94 4.91 -3.38
CA TRP A 122 2.51 5.02 -3.19
C TRP A 122 1.83 4.98 -4.56
N LEU A 123 1.19 3.87 -4.90
CA LEU A 123 0.45 3.67 -6.15
C LEU A 123 -1.03 3.84 -5.85
N ASP A 124 -1.58 5.02 -6.18
CA ASP A 124 -2.88 5.46 -5.67
C ASP A 124 -3.44 6.62 -6.52
N ALA A 125 -4.76 6.78 -6.55
CA ALA A 125 -5.41 7.97 -7.07
C ALA A 125 -5.27 9.18 -6.14
N HIS A 126 -5.07 8.93 -4.83
CA HIS A 126 -5.05 9.91 -3.75
C HIS A 126 -3.62 10.08 -3.19
N SER A 127 -3.41 11.14 -2.45
CA SER A 127 -2.11 11.39 -1.80
C SER A 127 -2.05 10.89 -0.37
N ASP A 128 -3.21 10.71 0.26
CA ASP A 128 -3.38 10.32 1.67
C ASP A 128 -2.50 11.12 2.64
N PHE A 129 -2.35 12.41 2.32
CA PHE A 129 -1.49 13.36 3.02
C PHE A 129 -2.26 14.33 3.93
N HIS A 130 -3.52 14.03 4.22
CA HIS A 130 -4.27 14.75 5.25
C HIS A 130 -3.69 14.47 6.64
N THR A 131 -3.77 15.47 7.50
CA THR A 131 -3.58 15.28 8.95
C THR A 131 -4.93 15.18 9.64
N PRO A 132 -5.00 14.72 10.90
CA PRO A 132 -6.23 14.76 11.70
C PRO A 132 -6.87 16.16 11.76
N ASN A 133 -6.08 17.21 11.60
CA ASN A 133 -6.55 18.59 11.62
C ASN A 133 -7.01 19.12 10.26
N SER A 134 -6.62 18.50 9.16
CA SER A 134 -6.96 18.96 7.81
C SER A 134 -8.01 18.09 7.12
N THR A 135 -8.28 16.87 7.60
CA THR A 135 -9.30 16.00 7.00
C THR A 135 -10.71 16.54 7.19
N GLY A 136 -11.39 16.87 6.09
CA GLY A 136 -12.77 17.36 6.13
C GLY A 136 -13.80 16.27 6.44
N SER A 137 -13.50 15.01 6.09
CA SER A 137 -14.38 13.86 6.33
C SER A 137 -14.25 13.24 7.71
N GLY A 138 -13.12 13.45 8.38
CA GLY A 138 -12.73 12.75 9.59
C GLY A 138 -12.33 11.30 9.36
N ASN A 139 -12.23 10.83 8.12
CA ASN A 139 -11.74 9.51 7.79
C ASN A 139 -10.21 9.46 7.86
N LEU A 140 -9.69 8.44 8.52
CA LEU A 140 -8.24 8.30 8.76
C LEU A 140 -7.51 7.53 7.65
N HIS A 141 -8.23 6.90 6.71
CA HIS A 141 -7.59 6.23 5.57
C HIS A 141 -6.90 7.24 4.62
N GLY A 142 -7.29 8.51 4.63
CA GLY A 142 -6.63 9.58 3.87
C GLY A 142 -5.45 10.24 4.61
N THR A 143 -4.88 9.60 5.65
CA THR A 143 -3.84 10.21 6.49
C THR A 143 -2.53 9.43 6.65
N PRO A 144 -2.38 8.21 6.10
CA PRO A 144 -1.20 7.38 6.36
C PRO A 144 0.11 8.06 6.00
N VAL A 145 0.18 8.70 4.82
CA VAL A 145 1.42 9.32 4.36
C VAL A 145 1.84 10.48 5.27
N ALA A 146 0.89 11.28 5.72
CA ALA A 146 1.19 12.33 6.70
C ALA A 146 1.68 11.75 8.02
N TYR A 147 1.09 10.65 8.50
CA TYR A 147 1.51 10.00 9.73
C TYR A 147 2.94 9.49 9.65
N PHE A 148 3.24 8.57 8.72
CA PHE A 148 4.57 7.94 8.72
C PHE A 148 5.70 8.90 8.27
N THR A 149 5.35 10.05 7.69
CA THR A 149 6.32 11.13 7.40
C THR A 149 6.49 12.11 8.56
N GLY A 150 5.79 11.91 9.68
CA GLY A 150 5.96 12.70 10.90
C GLY A 150 5.28 14.07 10.86
N GLN A 151 4.24 14.26 10.06
CA GLN A 151 3.44 15.48 10.08
C GLN A 151 2.74 15.65 11.44
N PRO A 152 2.45 16.87 11.88
CA PRO A 152 1.83 17.13 13.19
C PRO A 152 0.36 16.68 13.24
N GLY A 153 -0.16 16.49 14.47
CA GLY A 153 -1.57 16.22 14.75
C GLY A 153 -1.88 14.76 15.07
N PHE A 154 -0.88 13.88 15.14
CA PHE A 154 -1.03 12.46 15.42
C PHE A 154 -0.69 12.08 16.89
N ASP A 155 -0.92 12.98 17.84
CA ASP A 155 -0.56 12.79 19.26
C ASP A 155 -1.22 11.55 19.89
N ALA A 156 -2.39 11.12 19.38
CA ALA A 156 -3.09 9.94 19.83
C ALA A 156 -2.45 8.61 19.36
N PHE A 157 -1.68 8.66 18.27
CA PHE A 157 -1.04 7.52 17.65
C PHE A 157 0.32 7.19 18.28
N PRO A 158 0.86 5.97 18.07
CA PRO A 158 2.22 5.65 18.50
C PRO A 158 3.23 6.66 17.97
N ALA A 159 4.18 7.05 18.82
CA ALA A 159 5.32 7.84 18.36
C ALA A 159 6.13 7.03 17.31
N LEU A 160 6.64 7.71 16.30
CA LEU A 160 7.44 7.10 15.26
C LEU A 160 8.89 6.96 15.71
N ASP A 161 9.40 5.75 15.73
CA ASP A 161 10.83 5.49 16.00
C ASP A 161 11.70 5.96 14.83
N ALA A 162 11.19 5.84 13.60
CA ALA A 162 11.89 6.17 12.36
C ALA A 162 10.94 6.85 11.35
N PRO A 163 10.59 8.14 11.53
CA PRO A 163 9.78 8.85 10.55
C PRO A 163 10.49 8.90 9.19
N ILE A 164 9.73 8.73 8.11
CA ILE A 164 10.27 8.70 6.75
C ILE A 164 10.32 10.13 6.21
N PRO A 165 11.49 10.65 5.84
CA PRO A 165 11.59 11.94 5.15
C PRO A 165 10.74 11.94 3.87
N THR A 166 10.00 13.02 3.60
CA THR A 166 9.10 13.11 2.44
C THR A 166 9.81 12.95 1.09
N ASP A 167 11.10 13.27 0.99
CA ASP A 167 11.91 13.03 -0.21
C ASP A 167 12.18 11.54 -0.50
N ARG A 168 11.81 10.64 0.44
CA ARG A 168 11.82 9.18 0.25
C ARG A 168 10.45 8.61 -0.11
N VAL A 169 9.45 9.47 -0.34
CA VAL A 169 8.12 9.07 -0.79
C VAL A 169 7.96 9.42 -2.27
N GLY A 170 7.54 8.44 -3.06
CA GLY A 170 7.13 8.61 -4.45
C GLY A 170 5.66 8.24 -4.60
N MET A 171 4.87 9.13 -5.17
CA MET A 171 3.44 8.92 -5.43
C MET A 171 3.22 8.88 -6.93
N ILE A 172 2.60 7.82 -7.44
CA ILE A 172 2.32 7.64 -8.87
C ILE A 172 0.84 7.26 -9.06
N GLY A 173 0.16 7.92 -9.98
CA GLY A 173 -1.25 7.69 -10.30
C GLY A 173 -2.19 8.76 -9.80
N LEU A 174 -1.67 9.81 -9.16
CA LEU A 174 -2.46 10.87 -8.54
C LEU A 174 -3.43 11.52 -9.52
N ARG A 175 -4.70 11.63 -9.13
CA ARG A 175 -5.75 12.31 -9.91
C ARG A 175 -6.91 12.83 -9.07
N SER A 176 -6.87 12.61 -7.75
CA SER A 176 -7.84 13.12 -6.79
C SER A 176 -7.10 13.57 -5.53
N VAL A 177 -6.66 14.82 -5.50
CA VAL A 177 -5.89 15.41 -4.39
C VAL A 177 -6.60 16.68 -3.93
N ASP A 178 -6.95 16.74 -2.66
CA ASP A 178 -7.66 17.88 -2.07
C ASP A 178 -6.77 19.12 -2.01
N PRO A 179 -7.36 20.35 -2.03
CA PRO A 179 -6.59 21.58 -1.96
C PRO A 179 -5.66 21.70 -0.75
N ALA A 180 -6.08 21.16 0.41
CA ALA A 180 -5.27 21.17 1.63
C ALA A 180 -4.04 20.25 1.49
N GLU A 181 -4.21 19.07 0.92
CA GLU A 181 -3.13 18.13 0.64
C GLU A 181 -2.15 18.70 -0.39
N ARG A 182 -2.68 19.26 -1.49
CA ARG A 182 -1.86 19.91 -2.52
C ARG A 182 -0.98 21.02 -1.92
N ALA A 183 -1.56 21.90 -1.11
CA ALA A 183 -0.83 22.98 -0.46
C ALA A 183 0.24 22.48 0.54
N ALA A 184 0.03 21.31 1.15
CA ALA A 184 1.01 20.64 1.99
C ALA A 184 2.13 20.01 1.14
N LEU A 185 1.78 19.25 0.11
CA LEU A 185 2.73 18.56 -0.77
C LEU A 185 3.63 19.52 -1.57
N GLU A 186 3.12 20.72 -1.95
CA GLU A 186 3.93 21.75 -2.60
C GLU A 186 5.10 22.27 -1.74
N LYS A 187 5.00 22.12 -0.42
CA LYS A 187 6.05 22.51 0.52
C LYS A 187 7.01 21.37 0.84
N ASP A 188 6.64 20.17 0.47
CA ASP A 188 7.38 18.95 0.72
C ASP A 188 8.18 18.50 -0.50
N ARG A 189 9.05 17.50 -0.32
CA ARG A 189 9.96 17.00 -1.35
C ARG A 189 9.57 15.65 -1.92
N ALA A 190 8.33 15.19 -1.65
CA ALA A 190 7.82 13.96 -2.24
C ALA A 190 7.85 14.03 -3.77
N MET A 191 8.17 12.91 -4.40
CA MET A 191 8.07 12.81 -5.85
C MET A 191 6.61 12.57 -6.22
N LEU A 192 6.02 13.44 -7.01
CA LEU A 192 4.64 13.35 -7.44
C LEU A 192 4.58 13.10 -8.96
N ALA A 193 3.83 12.09 -9.38
CA ALA A 193 3.50 11.81 -10.76
C ALA A 193 1.99 11.56 -10.89
N ASP A 194 1.27 12.53 -11.43
CA ASP A 194 -0.14 12.42 -11.74
C ASP A 194 -0.38 11.61 -13.04
N MET A 195 -1.65 11.33 -13.35
CA MET A 195 -1.98 10.59 -14.58
C MET A 195 -1.58 11.33 -15.84
N ARG A 196 -1.54 12.66 -15.83
CA ARG A 196 -1.03 13.44 -16.97
C ARG A 196 0.47 13.15 -17.21
N SER A 197 1.27 13.05 -16.17
CA SER A 197 2.69 12.68 -16.28
C SER A 197 2.85 11.28 -16.89
N ILE A 198 1.94 10.35 -16.54
CA ILE A 198 1.91 9.00 -17.11
C ILE A 198 1.54 9.06 -18.60
N ASP A 199 0.54 9.85 -19.00
CA ASP A 199 0.12 10.01 -20.38
C ASP A 199 1.23 10.62 -21.26
N GLU A 200 1.98 11.61 -20.74
CA GLU A 200 3.03 12.29 -21.47
C GLU A 200 4.34 11.47 -21.58
N HIS A 201 4.69 10.68 -20.57
CA HIS A 201 6.02 10.04 -20.47
C HIS A 201 5.97 8.52 -20.25
N GLY A 202 4.77 7.94 -20.11
CA GLY A 202 4.56 6.55 -19.68
C GLY A 202 4.92 6.34 -18.21
N ILE A 203 4.34 5.29 -17.61
CA ILE A 203 4.56 4.95 -16.18
C ILE A 203 6.03 4.65 -15.87
N LYS A 204 6.78 4.17 -16.86
CA LYS A 204 8.20 3.81 -16.71
C LYS A 204 9.06 5.01 -16.27
N ALA A 205 8.83 6.20 -16.82
CA ALA A 205 9.70 7.35 -16.57
C ALA A 205 9.72 7.78 -15.09
N PRO A 206 8.59 8.11 -14.44
CA PRO A 206 8.59 8.46 -13.03
C PRO A 206 9.05 7.30 -12.14
N LEU A 207 8.66 6.07 -12.46
CA LEU A 207 9.06 4.90 -11.68
C LEU A 207 10.57 4.71 -11.68
N MET A 208 11.22 4.75 -12.85
CA MET A 208 12.68 4.60 -12.95
C MET A 208 13.43 5.74 -12.25
N ALA A 209 12.94 6.98 -12.37
CA ALA A 209 13.51 8.12 -11.65
C ALA A 209 13.47 7.92 -10.12
N PHE A 210 12.38 7.35 -9.60
CA PHE A 210 12.27 7.04 -8.19
C PHE A 210 13.20 5.89 -7.78
N LEU A 211 13.23 4.80 -8.54
CA LEU A 211 14.12 3.67 -8.28
C LEU A 211 15.61 4.05 -8.26
N GLU A 212 16.02 5.00 -9.11
CA GLU A 212 17.39 5.53 -9.07
C GLU A 212 17.69 6.27 -7.75
N ARG A 213 16.73 7.01 -7.20
CA ARG A 213 16.90 7.62 -5.85
C ARG A 213 17.08 6.55 -4.77
N VAL A 214 16.28 5.49 -4.82
CA VAL A 214 16.39 4.36 -3.87
C VAL A 214 17.78 3.72 -3.96
N ARG A 215 18.25 3.42 -5.17
CA ARG A 215 19.59 2.84 -5.42
C ARG A 215 20.71 3.75 -4.92
N ALA A 216 20.67 5.03 -5.27
CA ALA A 216 21.69 6.02 -4.89
C ALA A 216 21.84 6.13 -3.36
N ALA A 217 20.74 5.93 -2.62
CA ALA A 217 20.73 5.95 -1.16
C ALA A 217 21.07 4.57 -0.53
N ASN A 218 21.34 3.53 -1.30
CA ASN A 218 21.41 2.13 -0.81
C ASN A 218 20.13 1.74 -0.03
N GLY A 219 18.97 2.25 -0.48
CA GLY A 219 17.69 2.08 0.19
C GLY A 219 17.03 0.72 -0.07
N ILE A 220 15.94 0.48 0.66
CA ILE A 220 14.97 -0.58 0.40
C ILE A 220 13.61 0.07 0.14
N LEU A 221 12.73 -0.63 -0.57
CA LEU A 221 11.48 -0.07 -1.06
C LEU A 221 10.28 -0.82 -0.52
N HIS A 222 9.39 -0.13 0.18
CA HIS A 222 8.02 -0.54 0.44
C HIS A 222 7.12 -0.06 -0.69
N VAL A 223 6.26 -0.93 -1.21
CA VAL A 223 5.24 -0.58 -2.21
C VAL A 223 3.88 -0.64 -1.55
N SER A 224 3.11 0.44 -1.62
CA SER A 224 1.69 0.44 -1.27
C SER A 224 0.86 0.53 -2.53
N LEU A 225 0.02 -0.49 -2.78
CA LEU A 225 -0.82 -0.59 -3.96
C LEU A 225 -2.29 -0.51 -3.55
N ASP A 226 -2.89 0.65 -3.83
CA ASP A 226 -4.34 0.83 -3.74
C ASP A 226 -5.05 0.26 -4.96
N VAL A 227 -6.21 -0.34 -4.77
CA VAL A 227 -7.07 -0.78 -5.88
C VAL A 227 -7.44 0.38 -6.79
N ASP A 228 -7.64 1.58 -6.24
CA ASP A 228 -8.03 2.74 -7.02
C ASP A 228 -6.89 3.41 -7.80
N PHE A 229 -5.65 2.98 -7.63
CA PHE A 229 -4.59 3.25 -8.61
C PHE A 229 -5.02 2.82 -10.03
N LEU A 230 -5.73 1.70 -10.10
CA LEU A 230 -6.26 1.15 -11.35
C LEU A 230 -7.53 1.90 -11.79
N ASP A 231 -7.81 1.85 -13.09
CA ASP A 231 -9.08 2.38 -13.60
C ASP A 231 -10.26 1.53 -13.09
N PRO A 232 -11.36 2.15 -12.60
CA PRO A 232 -12.52 1.40 -12.09
C PRO A 232 -13.22 0.54 -13.15
N ALA A 233 -12.97 0.74 -14.44
CA ALA A 233 -13.47 -0.13 -15.50
C ALA A 233 -12.84 -1.54 -15.42
N ILE A 234 -11.62 -1.67 -14.90
CA ILE A 234 -10.94 -2.96 -14.73
C ILE A 234 -10.93 -3.42 -13.28
N ALA A 235 -10.93 -2.52 -12.31
CA ALA A 235 -10.88 -2.79 -10.87
C ALA A 235 -11.99 -2.03 -10.11
N PRO A 236 -13.26 -2.46 -10.21
CA PRO A 236 -14.39 -1.74 -9.61
C PRO A 236 -14.49 -1.89 -8.10
N ALA A 237 -13.75 -2.82 -7.49
CA ALA A 237 -13.92 -3.22 -6.10
C ALA A 237 -13.26 -2.27 -5.09
N VAL A 238 -13.53 -0.97 -5.20
CA VAL A 238 -13.02 0.05 -4.30
C VAL A 238 -14.10 1.06 -3.90
N GLY A 239 -14.03 1.57 -2.68
CA GLY A 239 -15.02 2.51 -2.14
C GLY A 239 -14.91 3.93 -2.70
N THR A 240 -13.74 4.34 -3.13
CA THR A 240 -13.35 5.69 -3.56
C THR A 240 -12.94 5.71 -5.03
N THR A 241 -13.82 5.26 -5.93
CA THR A 241 -13.51 5.16 -7.36
C THR A 241 -13.21 6.52 -7.99
N VAL A 242 -12.09 6.63 -8.70
CA VAL A 242 -11.71 7.79 -9.51
C VAL A 242 -11.43 7.32 -10.94
N PRO A 243 -12.22 7.71 -11.95
CA PRO A 243 -11.96 7.35 -13.35
C PRO A 243 -10.63 7.88 -13.89
N GLY A 244 -10.12 7.23 -14.94
CA GLY A 244 -8.87 7.62 -15.59
C GLY A 244 -7.63 7.10 -14.85
N GLY A 245 -7.74 5.95 -14.20
CA GLY A 245 -6.63 5.26 -13.53
C GLY A 245 -5.72 4.48 -14.48
N ALA A 246 -4.71 3.84 -13.90
CA ALA A 246 -3.78 3.00 -14.65
C ALA A 246 -4.50 1.82 -15.31
N THR A 247 -4.08 1.52 -16.53
CA THR A 247 -4.51 0.32 -17.25
C THR A 247 -3.84 -0.94 -16.68
N GLU A 248 -4.40 -2.11 -16.94
CA GLU A 248 -3.78 -3.39 -16.58
C GLU A 248 -2.35 -3.51 -17.12
N ARG A 249 -2.09 -3.02 -18.34
CA ARG A 249 -0.75 -3.07 -18.94
C ARG A 249 0.26 -2.17 -18.21
N GLU A 250 -0.14 -0.97 -17.83
CA GLU A 250 0.71 -0.05 -17.05
C GLU A 250 1.00 -0.60 -15.67
N ALA A 251 -0.01 -1.17 -15.01
CA ALA A 251 0.15 -1.75 -13.70
C ALA A 251 1.11 -2.95 -13.73
N HIS A 252 0.96 -3.87 -14.68
CA HIS A 252 1.89 -4.99 -14.83
C HIS A 252 3.31 -4.54 -15.17
N LEU A 253 3.46 -3.57 -16.08
CA LEU A 253 4.77 -3.00 -16.40
C LEU A 253 5.44 -2.41 -15.15
N ALA A 254 4.69 -1.70 -14.33
CA ALA A 254 5.22 -1.15 -13.07
C ALA A 254 5.70 -2.28 -12.14
N MET A 255 4.89 -3.34 -11.96
CA MET A 255 5.25 -4.47 -11.11
C MET A 255 6.46 -5.25 -11.63
N GLU A 256 6.56 -5.47 -12.94
CA GLU A 256 7.73 -6.12 -13.55
C GLU A 256 9.02 -5.28 -13.38
N LEU A 257 8.95 -3.96 -13.58
CA LEU A 257 10.09 -3.06 -13.35
C LEU A 257 10.50 -3.00 -11.87
N LEU A 258 9.54 -3.04 -10.97
CA LEU A 258 9.78 -3.14 -9.52
C LEU A 258 10.48 -4.45 -9.17
N HIS A 259 10.04 -5.58 -9.75
CA HIS A 259 10.71 -6.87 -9.61
C HIS A 259 12.16 -6.81 -10.10
N GLU A 260 12.37 -6.32 -11.32
CA GLU A 260 13.69 -6.21 -11.94
C GLU A 260 14.64 -5.29 -11.15
N SER A 261 14.10 -4.34 -10.40
CA SER A 261 14.90 -3.45 -9.56
C SER A 261 15.65 -4.17 -8.43
N GLY A 262 15.07 -5.25 -7.90
CA GLY A 262 15.57 -5.98 -6.74
C GLY A 262 15.49 -5.19 -5.42
N LEU A 263 14.79 -4.05 -5.40
CA LEU A 263 14.76 -3.12 -4.25
C LEU A 263 13.58 -3.37 -3.30
N VAL A 264 12.52 -4.04 -3.78
CA VAL A 264 11.28 -4.22 -3.03
C VAL A 264 11.48 -5.16 -1.84
N CYS A 265 11.13 -4.67 -0.66
CA CYS A 265 11.21 -5.40 0.60
C CYS A 265 9.85 -5.73 1.22
N SER A 266 8.77 -5.08 0.79
CA SER A 266 7.41 -5.31 1.31
C SER A 266 6.34 -4.74 0.37
N LEU A 267 5.10 -5.23 0.52
CA LEU A 267 3.94 -4.82 -0.28
C LEU A 267 2.70 -4.69 0.60
N ASP A 268 1.98 -3.56 0.48
CA ASP A 268 0.60 -3.43 0.92
C ASP A 268 -0.34 -3.61 -0.28
N LEU A 269 -1.40 -4.42 -0.13
CA LEU A 269 -2.52 -4.54 -1.06
C LEU A 269 -3.77 -4.00 -0.33
N VAL A 270 -4.26 -2.82 -0.70
CA VAL A 270 -5.26 -2.10 0.10
C VAL A 270 -6.52 -1.72 -0.68
N GLU A 271 -7.55 -1.37 0.08
CA GLU A 271 -8.83 -0.83 -0.38
C GLU A 271 -9.71 -1.81 -1.17
N LEU A 272 -9.32 -3.10 -1.27
CA LEU A 272 -10.20 -4.09 -1.88
C LEU A 272 -11.49 -4.26 -1.07
N ASN A 273 -12.61 -3.92 -1.68
CA ASN A 273 -13.95 -4.14 -1.13
C ASN A 273 -14.68 -5.24 -1.94
N PRO A 274 -14.68 -6.49 -1.48
CA PRO A 274 -15.27 -7.61 -2.22
C PRO A 274 -16.77 -7.48 -2.49
N PHE A 275 -17.52 -6.67 -1.71
CA PHE A 275 -18.92 -6.37 -2.00
C PHE A 275 -19.15 -5.57 -3.27
N LEU A 276 -18.12 -4.86 -3.73
CA LEU A 276 -18.17 -4.04 -4.94
C LEU A 276 -17.55 -4.77 -6.14
N ASP A 277 -16.96 -5.96 -5.91
CA ASP A 277 -16.29 -6.72 -6.96
C ASP A 277 -17.26 -7.48 -7.84
N GLU A 278 -16.91 -7.61 -9.11
CA GLU A 278 -17.63 -8.42 -10.08
C GLU A 278 -16.97 -9.80 -10.20
N ARG A 279 -17.55 -10.81 -9.55
CA ARG A 279 -17.06 -12.20 -9.58
C ARG A 279 -15.58 -12.37 -9.17
N GLY A 280 -15.09 -11.48 -8.32
CA GLY A 280 -13.71 -11.52 -7.80
C GLY A 280 -12.64 -11.11 -8.83
N ARG A 281 -13.02 -10.37 -9.89
CA ARG A 281 -12.05 -9.98 -10.94
C ARG A 281 -10.99 -9.02 -10.42
N THR A 282 -11.35 -8.08 -9.53
CA THR A 282 -10.40 -7.15 -8.93
C THR A 282 -9.43 -7.89 -8.01
N ALA A 283 -9.95 -8.78 -7.14
CA ALA A 283 -9.10 -9.58 -6.27
C ALA A 283 -8.08 -10.41 -7.07
N LYS A 284 -8.51 -11.04 -8.17
CA LYS A 284 -7.63 -11.81 -9.07
C LYS A 284 -6.59 -10.92 -9.75
N LEU A 285 -6.98 -9.74 -10.24
CA LEU A 285 -6.04 -8.79 -10.84
C LEU A 285 -4.97 -8.34 -9.84
N MET A 286 -5.36 -8.01 -8.61
CA MET A 286 -4.41 -7.64 -7.56
C MET A 286 -3.44 -8.79 -7.22
N VAL A 287 -3.91 -10.04 -7.18
CA VAL A 287 -3.06 -11.24 -7.03
C VAL A 287 -2.10 -11.39 -8.21
N ASP A 288 -2.56 -11.17 -9.43
CA ASP A 288 -1.72 -11.21 -10.62
C ASP A 288 -0.64 -10.12 -10.62
N LEU A 289 -0.96 -8.92 -10.12
CA LEU A 289 -0.01 -7.82 -9.94
C LEU A 289 1.04 -8.15 -8.87
N ALA A 290 0.62 -8.71 -7.74
CA ALA A 290 1.54 -9.19 -6.70
C ALA A 290 2.47 -10.29 -7.24
N ALA A 291 1.96 -11.19 -8.06
CA ALA A 291 2.76 -12.22 -8.73
C ALA A 291 3.75 -11.60 -9.74
N SER A 292 3.36 -10.54 -10.47
CA SER A 292 4.29 -9.82 -11.36
C SER A 292 5.41 -9.13 -10.57
N LEU A 293 5.09 -8.54 -9.42
CA LEU A 293 6.09 -7.99 -8.50
C LEU A 293 7.09 -9.05 -7.99
N LEU A 294 6.67 -10.30 -7.94
CA LEU A 294 7.50 -11.42 -7.49
C LEU A 294 8.02 -12.31 -8.64
N GLY A 295 7.98 -11.81 -9.87
CA GLY A 295 8.72 -12.39 -11.01
C GLY A 295 7.89 -13.08 -12.07
N ARG A 296 6.55 -13.04 -11.98
CA ARG A 296 5.69 -13.45 -13.11
C ARG A 296 5.79 -12.42 -14.21
N ARG A 297 6.06 -12.86 -15.43
CA ARG A 297 6.00 -12.01 -16.62
C ARG A 297 4.67 -12.19 -17.33
N ILE A 298 4.10 -11.09 -17.83
CA ILE A 298 2.91 -11.16 -18.69
C ILE A 298 3.14 -12.06 -19.91
N PHE A 299 4.34 -12.04 -20.46
CA PHE A 299 4.73 -12.86 -21.60
C PHE A 299 4.59 -14.37 -21.33
N ASP A 300 4.74 -14.79 -20.08
CA ASP A 300 4.69 -16.19 -19.67
C ASP A 300 3.27 -16.64 -19.28
N ARG A 301 2.27 -15.76 -19.39
CA ARG A 301 0.88 -16.11 -19.11
C ARG A 301 0.36 -17.13 -20.11
N ILE A 302 -0.06 -18.28 -19.60
CA ILE A 302 -0.78 -19.28 -20.40
C ILE A 302 -2.23 -18.80 -20.55
N THR A 303 -2.65 -18.52 -21.79
CA THR A 303 -4.06 -18.26 -22.10
C THR A 303 -4.84 -19.55 -21.85
N ARG A 304 -5.61 -19.60 -20.78
CA ARG A 304 -6.56 -20.69 -20.58
C ARG A 304 -7.78 -20.40 -21.45
N SER A 305 -8.02 -21.24 -22.47
CA SER A 305 -9.31 -21.28 -23.17
C SER A 305 -10.37 -21.76 -22.18
N PHE A 306 -11.42 -20.98 -22.02
CA PHE A 306 -12.58 -21.36 -21.23
C PHE A 306 -13.53 -22.20 -22.08
#